data_9ea7e182b2253ef7715035abf09d908a
#
_entry.id   9ea7e182b2253ef7715035abf09d908a
#
_cell.length_a   1.000
_cell.length_b   1.000
_cell.length_c   1.000
_cell.angle_alpha   90.00
_cell.angle_beta   90.00
_cell.angle_gamma   90.00
#
_symmetry.space_group_name_H-M   'P 1'
#
loop_
_entity.id
_entity.type
_entity.pdbx_description
1 polymer ?
#
loop_
_entity_poly.entity_id
_entity_poly.type
_entity_poly.pdbx_seq_one_letter_code
_entity_poly.pdbx_strand_id
1 'polypeptide(L)'
;GLPGLLRPYADVTVNNAVMSEDLLSGIDHIPDAETVVYNQVIFIPNQRHEKAKLEKKRNRAASIPNPNNQIIVEDINKVLDDIARNGRLMVYAHYNLLVSIRSDKDMQKVTNAIENILARSYIHPSKRAYNQLELYIGSFPGNCFKLSEDYDRFLTLSEPAMCLMYKERQSRGDDSTFKAWYTDRQGLPLPVDLTGKEGKIKYTNNSNFFVLGPSGSGKSFFMNTFMRQSYEQDTDCVIVDTGDSYEGLCSYFGGTYISYSKEHPISMNPFKITETEYAQNFEEKKNFLKSLVFLIFKGSQPYSKLEDVIIDQTIIEYYQEYFHPFKGFTDEEREVMRDTLRLEDKKNGKYDEYEEKIIESYGDLTSLKDLDEIKFVAGGDPETERGKRLISKLQAILDDSASEDGEKANAARCLRLLRGEEAPREGQNLPMLITPAVIENHYHQDIEQRLDRIEWQKKKLKVSELSFNSYYEFAIERIPQIMRNDHVEFDIDNFAKILKQFYRGNPYENTLNNDMDQSLFDEKFIVFEIDKVKDDPKLFPIIVLIIMDVFTQKMRIKKNRKCLVIEEAWKAIATPVMANYIKYLYKTARKHWAMVGVVTQEIQDITGSDIVKDAIINNSDVFMLLDQSKFK
;
A
#
# COMPACT_ATOMS: atom_id res chain seq x y z
N GLY A 1 -50.99 28.39 -20.29
CA GLY A 1 -49.78 28.89 -19.70
C GLY A 1 -49.38 28.06 -18.47
N LEU A 2 -48.13 28.02 -18.11
CA LEU A 2 -47.71 27.42 -16.84
C LEU A 2 -48.49 28.08 -15.70
N PRO A 3 -48.95 27.33 -14.71
CA PRO A 3 -49.57 27.90 -13.54
C PRO A 3 -48.69 28.97 -12.92
N GLY A 4 -49.26 30.11 -12.52
CA GLY A 4 -48.50 31.21 -11.91
C GLY A 4 -47.78 30.87 -10.61
N LEU A 5 -47.92 29.61 -10.14
CA LEU A 5 -47.25 29.03 -8.98
C LEU A 5 -45.90 28.39 -9.30
N LEU A 6 -45.56 28.12 -10.58
CA LEU A 6 -44.25 27.58 -10.94
C LEU A 6 -43.19 28.67 -10.85
N ARG A 7 -42.37 28.56 -9.85
CA ARG A 7 -41.22 29.43 -9.62
C ARG A 7 -39.95 28.78 -10.15
N PRO A 8 -38.90 29.57 -10.44
CA PRO A 8 -37.59 29.02 -10.71
C PRO A 8 -37.16 28.06 -9.60
N TYR A 9 -36.44 27.00 -9.97
CA TYR A 9 -36.00 25.97 -9.01
C TYR A 9 -35.22 26.58 -7.83
N ALA A 10 -34.47 27.65 -8.07
CA ALA A 10 -33.76 28.37 -7.02
C ALA A 10 -34.69 29.06 -5.99
N ASP A 11 -35.92 29.36 -6.37
CA ASP A 11 -36.90 30.01 -5.49
C ASP A 11 -37.81 29.01 -4.76
N VAL A 12 -37.70 27.73 -5.10
CA VAL A 12 -38.41 26.63 -4.43
C VAL A 12 -37.62 26.17 -3.20
N THR A 13 -37.11 27.10 -2.42
CA THR A 13 -36.56 26.83 -1.09
C THR A 13 -37.67 27.06 -0.08
N VAL A 14 -38.09 26.02 0.56
CA VAL A 14 -39.11 26.08 1.59
C VAL A 14 -38.51 26.76 2.83
N ASN A 15 -38.98 27.98 3.14
CA ASN A 15 -38.84 28.66 4.43
C ASN A 15 -37.58 28.26 5.23
N ASN A 16 -36.41 28.76 4.88
CA ASN A 16 -35.14 28.50 5.56
C ASN A 16 -34.69 27.03 5.59
N ALA A 17 -35.38 26.11 4.95
CA ALA A 17 -34.83 24.79 4.71
C ALA A 17 -33.85 24.85 3.54
N VAL A 18 -32.71 24.27 3.76
CA VAL A 18 -31.58 24.27 2.82
C VAL A 18 -31.84 23.41 1.57
N MET A 19 -33.03 22.80 1.46
CA MET A 19 -33.34 21.80 0.43
C MET A 19 -34.26 22.36 -0.63
N SER A 20 -33.85 22.30 -1.89
CA SER A 20 -34.68 22.54 -3.05
C SER A 20 -35.50 21.28 -3.39
N GLU A 21 -36.80 21.43 -3.63
CA GLU A 21 -37.62 20.31 -4.13
C GLU A 21 -37.42 20.11 -5.63
N ASP A 22 -37.24 18.86 -6.03
CA ASP A 22 -37.36 18.44 -7.42
C ASP A 22 -38.84 18.13 -7.70
N LEU A 23 -39.47 18.97 -8.52
CA LEU A 23 -40.92 18.85 -8.85
C LEU A 23 -41.25 17.56 -9.61
N LEU A 24 -40.25 16.92 -10.21
CA LEU A 24 -40.39 15.69 -10.96
C LEU A 24 -39.81 14.46 -10.21
N SER A 25 -39.46 14.66 -8.94
CA SER A 25 -39.01 13.54 -8.10
C SER A 25 -40.12 12.48 -8.02
N GLY A 26 -39.77 11.25 -8.26
CA GLY A 26 -40.73 10.15 -8.26
C GLY A 26 -41.18 9.68 -9.65
N ILE A 27 -40.95 10.42 -10.74
CA ILE A 27 -41.18 9.92 -12.10
C ILE A 27 -40.37 8.65 -12.38
N ASP A 28 -39.19 8.51 -11.77
CA ASP A 28 -38.32 7.32 -11.89
C ASP A 28 -38.90 6.06 -11.23
N HIS A 29 -39.88 6.22 -10.33
CA HIS A 29 -40.39 5.15 -9.48
C HIS A 29 -41.88 4.92 -9.71
N ILE A 30 -42.34 4.99 -10.95
CA ILE A 30 -43.70 4.65 -11.31
C ILE A 30 -43.88 3.13 -11.23
N PRO A 31 -44.68 2.61 -10.30
CA PRO A 31 -44.88 1.16 -10.17
C PRO A 31 -45.47 0.56 -11.45
N ASP A 32 -45.00 -0.64 -11.81
CA ASP A 32 -45.48 -1.41 -12.97
C ASP A 32 -45.21 -0.76 -14.35
N ALA A 33 -44.47 0.36 -14.40
CA ALA A 33 -43.96 0.93 -15.63
C ALA A 33 -42.69 0.18 -16.07
N GLU A 34 -42.60 -0.17 -17.35
CA GLU A 34 -41.42 -0.81 -17.93
C GLU A 34 -40.39 0.23 -18.37
N THR A 35 -40.88 1.27 -19.03
CA THR A 35 -40.03 2.39 -19.51
C THR A 35 -40.78 3.69 -19.29
N VAL A 36 -40.07 4.68 -18.80
CA VAL A 36 -40.57 6.05 -18.60
C VAL A 36 -39.64 7.00 -19.34
N VAL A 37 -40.21 7.74 -20.31
CA VAL A 37 -39.46 8.75 -21.07
C VAL A 37 -40.09 10.10 -20.83
N TYR A 38 -39.40 10.99 -20.17
CA TYR A 38 -39.78 12.36 -19.98
C TYR A 38 -39.17 13.24 -21.07
N ASN A 39 -40.04 13.97 -21.81
CA ASN A 39 -39.62 14.88 -22.86
C ASN A 39 -39.91 16.32 -22.47
N GLN A 40 -38.91 17.15 -22.54
CA GLN A 40 -39.00 18.59 -22.44
C GLN A 40 -38.47 19.21 -23.73
N VAL A 41 -39.34 19.98 -24.40
CA VAL A 41 -38.96 20.68 -25.62
C VAL A 41 -39.15 22.18 -25.40
N ILE A 42 -38.10 22.95 -25.60
CA ILE A 42 -38.08 24.40 -25.45
C ILE A 42 -37.79 25.05 -26.80
N PHE A 43 -38.69 25.86 -27.30
CA PHE A 43 -38.52 26.64 -28.51
C PHE A 43 -38.24 28.09 -28.14
N ILE A 44 -37.20 28.65 -28.64
CA ILE A 44 -36.80 30.03 -28.39
C ILE A 44 -37.25 30.89 -29.58
N PRO A 45 -38.37 31.63 -29.45
CA PRO A 45 -38.89 32.45 -30.52
C PRO A 45 -38.14 33.77 -30.68
N ASN A 46 -38.46 34.50 -31.74
CA ASN A 46 -37.99 35.87 -31.88
C ASN A 46 -38.65 36.74 -30.81
N GLN A 47 -37.84 37.20 -29.85
CA GLN A 47 -38.30 37.95 -28.67
C GLN A 47 -39.04 39.23 -29.00
N ARG A 48 -38.62 39.99 -30.04
CA ARG A 48 -39.28 41.23 -30.47
C ARG A 48 -40.67 40.95 -31.01
N HIS A 49 -40.83 39.86 -31.75
CA HIS A 49 -42.09 39.45 -32.33
C HIS A 49 -43.09 39.02 -31.23
N GLU A 50 -42.68 38.21 -30.29
CA GLU A 50 -43.55 37.75 -29.19
C GLU A 50 -43.90 38.89 -28.24
N LYS A 51 -42.96 39.82 -27.95
CA LYS A 51 -43.30 41.01 -27.18
C LYS A 51 -44.36 41.88 -27.87
N ALA A 52 -44.24 42.10 -29.18
CA ALA A 52 -45.24 42.84 -29.94
C ALA A 52 -46.61 42.12 -29.97
N LYS A 53 -46.66 40.78 -30.02
CA LYS A 53 -47.91 40.01 -29.89
C LYS A 53 -48.56 40.23 -28.51
N LEU A 54 -47.79 40.21 -27.43
CA LEU A 54 -48.31 40.45 -26.07
C LEU A 54 -48.80 41.89 -25.91
N GLU A 55 -48.08 42.88 -26.40
CA GLU A 55 -48.49 44.27 -26.39
C GLU A 55 -49.79 44.50 -27.18
N LYS A 56 -49.91 43.89 -28.37
CA LYS A 56 -51.11 43.94 -29.18
C LYS A 56 -52.30 43.30 -28.46
N LYS A 57 -52.10 42.14 -27.80
CA LYS A 57 -53.13 41.45 -26.97
C LYS A 57 -53.56 42.33 -25.80
N ARG A 58 -52.63 42.96 -25.08
CA ARG A 58 -52.90 43.89 -24.00
C ARG A 58 -53.73 45.06 -24.46
N ASN A 59 -53.33 45.71 -25.55
CA ASN A 59 -54.04 46.89 -26.09
C ASN A 59 -55.44 46.54 -26.54
N ARG A 60 -55.66 45.34 -27.14
CA ARG A 60 -56.95 44.85 -27.53
C ARG A 60 -57.85 44.56 -26.29
N ALA A 61 -57.28 43.98 -25.22
CA ALA A 61 -58.04 43.76 -23.98
C ALA A 61 -58.38 45.07 -23.28
N ALA A 62 -57.47 46.06 -23.29
CA ALA A 62 -57.68 47.38 -22.73
C ALA A 62 -58.83 48.19 -23.43
N SER A 63 -59.00 47.92 -24.72
CA SER A 63 -60.05 48.63 -25.51
C SER A 63 -61.53 48.18 -25.20
N ILE A 64 -61.67 47.03 -24.52
CA ILE A 64 -62.98 46.48 -24.14
C ILE A 64 -62.96 46.24 -22.64
N PRO A 65 -63.36 47.20 -21.81
CA PRO A 65 -63.26 47.09 -20.36
C PRO A 65 -64.32 46.12 -19.81
N ASN A 66 -63.84 45.01 -19.30
CA ASN A 66 -64.56 44.10 -18.46
C ASN A 66 -63.62 43.47 -17.42
N PRO A 67 -64.14 42.88 -16.32
CA PRO A 67 -63.25 42.34 -15.27
C PRO A 67 -62.20 41.33 -15.77
N ASN A 68 -62.55 40.47 -16.72
CA ASN A 68 -61.62 39.50 -17.28
C ASN A 68 -60.56 40.17 -18.11
N ASN A 69 -60.90 41.19 -18.89
CA ASN A 69 -59.95 41.96 -19.69
C ASN A 69 -58.97 42.79 -18.83
N GLN A 70 -59.45 43.31 -17.68
CA GLN A 70 -58.63 43.99 -16.71
C GLN A 70 -57.52 43.05 -16.17
N ILE A 71 -57.87 41.84 -15.77
CA ILE A 71 -56.92 40.81 -15.32
C ILE A 71 -55.92 40.49 -16.42
N ILE A 72 -56.36 40.34 -17.67
CA ILE A 72 -55.47 40.09 -18.81
C ILE A 72 -54.44 41.24 -18.97
N VAL A 73 -54.89 42.47 -18.85
CA VAL A 73 -54.01 43.64 -18.97
C VAL A 73 -52.98 43.71 -17.82
N GLU A 74 -53.46 43.46 -16.60
CA GLU A 74 -52.59 43.41 -15.41
C GLU A 74 -51.51 42.31 -15.53
N ASP A 75 -51.90 41.10 -15.92
CA ASP A 75 -50.99 39.97 -16.04
C ASP A 75 -49.98 40.17 -17.17
N ILE A 76 -50.40 40.70 -18.33
CA ILE A 76 -49.46 41.01 -19.40
C ILE A 76 -48.51 42.14 -18.97
N ASN A 77 -48.96 43.15 -18.24
CA ASN A 77 -48.09 44.20 -17.73
C ASN A 77 -47.04 43.64 -16.76
N LYS A 78 -47.44 42.75 -15.84
CA LYS A 78 -46.51 42.07 -14.92
C LYS A 78 -45.43 41.31 -15.69
N VAL A 79 -45.79 40.56 -16.73
CA VAL A 79 -44.87 39.80 -17.56
C VAL A 79 -43.91 40.70 -18.32
N LEU A 80 -44.43 41.77 -18.94
CA LEU A 80 -43.62 42.75 -19.68
C LEU A 80 -42.66 43.51 -18.77
N ASP A 81 -43.10 43.88 -17.56
CA ASP A 81 -42.29 44.52 -16.53
C ASP A 81 -41.15 43.56 -16.05
N ASP A 82 -41.47 42.30 -15.81
CA ASP A 82 -40.50 41.29 -15.43
C ASP A 82 -39.43 41.02 -16.51
N ILE A 83 -39.85 40.95 -17.77
CA ILE A 83 -38.93 40.86 -18.91
C ILE A 83 -38.00 42.10 -18.98
N ALA A 84 -38.59 43.28 -18.75
CA ALA A 84 -37.82 44.51 -18.84
C ALA A 84 -36.81 44.67 -17.70
N ARG A 85 -37.15 44.31 -16.46
CA ARG A 85 -36.30 44.45 -15.28
C ARG A 85 -35.24 43.38 -15.18
N ASN A 86 -35.61 42.13 -15.46
CA ASN A 86 -34.79 40.94 -15.18
C ASN A 86 -34.16 40.34 -16.44
N GLY A 87 -34.43 40.90 -17.64
CA GLY A 87 -33.88 40.40 -18.89
C GLY A 87 -34.32 38.96 -19.28
N ARG A 88 -35.48 38.53 -18.75
CA ARG A 88 -35.96 37.13 -18.95
C ARG A 88 -36.40 36.91 -20.41
N LEU A 89 -36.13 35.67 -20.86
CA LEU A 89 -36.49 35.26 -22.22
C LEU A 89 -37.90 34.62 -22.25
N MET A 90 -38.68 34.95 -23.27
CA MET A 90 -39.94 34.22 -23.59
C MET A 90 -39.59 32.96 -24.36
N VAL A 91 -40.19 31.85 -23.98
CA VAL A 91 -40.00 30.56 -24.61
C VAL A 91 -41.37 29.87 -24.80
N TYR A 92 -41.46 29.04 -25.83
CA TYR A 92 -42.56 28.07 -25.93
C TYR A 92 -42.07 26.75 -25.40
N ALA A 93 -42.80 26.22 -24.43
CA ALA A 93 -42.46 24.97 -23.77
C ALA A 93 -43.50 23.87 -24.09
N HIS A 94 -43.02 22.64 -24.19
CA HIS A 94 -43.82 21.45 -24.26
C HIS A 94 -43.22 20.39 -23.32
N TYR A 95 -44.11 19.71 -22.60
CA TYR A 95 -43.74 18.62 -21.69
C TYR A 95 -44.64 17.44 -21.96
N ASN A 96 -44.06 16.24 -22.12
CA ASN A 96 -44.83 15.02 -22.14
C ASN A 96 -44.10 13.87 -21.43
N LEU A 97 -44.89 12.90 -21.00
CA LEU A 97 -44.42 11.68 -20.38
C LEU A 97 -44.92 10.49 -21.22
N LEU A 98 -43.98 9.76 -21.83
CA LEU A 98 -44.23 8.53 -22.53
C LEU A 98 -43.92 7.36 -21.60
N VAL A 99 -44.91 6.52 -21.33
CA VAL A 99 -44.79 5.38 -20.43
C VAL A 99 -45.18 4.11 -21.13
N SER A 100 -44.30 3.10 -21.12
CA SER A 100 -44.60 1.75 -21.57
C SER A 100 -44.96 0.85 -20.39
N ILE A 101 -45.89 -0.05 -20.60
CA ILE A 101 -46.36 -1.03 -19.62
C ILE A 101 -46.39 -2.41 -20.27
N ARG A 102 -46.26 -3.46 -19.47
CA ARG A 102 -46.28 -4.84 -19.98
C ARG A 102 -47.68 -5.38 -20.25
N SER A 103 -48.63 -4.90 -19.49
CA SER A 103 -50.01 -5.39 -19.55
C SER A 103 -50.99 -4.25 -19.49
N ASP A 104 -52.02 -4.28 -20.35
CA ASP A 104 -53.09 -3.32 -20.35
C ASP A 104 -53.85 -3.24 -18.99
N LYS A 105 -53.79 -4.33 -18.21
CA LYS A 105 -54.40 -4.36 -16.87
C LYS A 105 -53.74 -3.38 -15.89
N ASP A 106 -52.49 -3.01 -16.14
CA ASP A 106 -51.73 -2.12 -15.28
C ASP A 106 -51.92 -0.63 -15.65
N MET A 107 -52.59 -0.34 -16.79
CA MET A 107 -52.77 1.01 -17.31
C MET A 107 -53.39 1.96 -16.27
N GLN A 108 -54.47 1.55 -15.63
CA GLN A 108 -55.14 2.39 -14.67
C GLN A 108 -54.30 2.64 -13.42
N LYS A 109 -53.57 1.63 -12.99
CA LYS A 109 -52.66 1.71 -11.82
C LYS A 109 -51.53 2.66 -12.07
N VAL A 110 -50.84 2.51 -13.23
CA VAL A 110 -49.75 3.39 -13.66
C VAL A 110 -50.23 4.82 -13.83
N THR A 111 -51.40 5.03 -14.47
CA THR A 111 -51.99 6.37 -14.65
C THR A 111 -52.27 7.05 -13.30
N ASN A 112 -52.86 6.33 -12.36
CA ASN A 112 -53.13 6.86 -11.03
C ASN A 112 -51.85 7.18 -10.26
N ALA A 113 -50.81 6.36 -10.41
CA ALA A 113 -49.52 6.62 -9.80
C ALA A 113 -48.86 7.91 -10.34
N ILE A 114 -48.91 8.11 -11.67
CA ILE A 114 -48.40 9.34 -12.31
C ILE A 114 -49.15 10.57 -11.81
N GLU A 115 -50.50 10.49 -11.76
CA GLU A 115 -51.30 11.59 -11.27
C GLU A 115 -51.00 11.94 -9.82
N ASN A 116 -50.85 10.94 -8.96
CA ASN A 116 -50.52 11.16 -7.56
C ASN A 116 -49.15 11.79 -7.38
N ILE A 117 -48.15 11.36 -8.17
CA ILE A 117 -46.81 11.94 -8.15
C ILE A 117 -46.85 13.41 -8.55
N LEU A 118 -47.47 13.72 -9.68
CA LEU A 118 -47.53 15.08 -10.21
C LEU A 118 -48.43 15.99 -9.37
N ALA A 119 -49.53 15.47 -8.79
CA ALA A 119 -50.43 16.21 -7.94
C ALA A 119 -49.78 16.76 -6.67
N ARG A 120 -48.78 16.05 -6.12
CA ARG A 120 -47.96 16.54 -4.99
C ARG A 120 -47.29 17.86 -5.29
N SER A 121 -46.91 18.08 -6.54
CA SER A 121 -46.29 19.31 -7.04
C SER A 121 -47.28 20.24 -7.72
N TYR A 122 -48.59 20.03 -7.50
CA TYR A 122 -49.71 20.80 -8.11
C TYR A 122 -49.68 20.79 -9.65
N ILE A 123 -49.12 19.76 -10.26
CA ILE A 123 -49.10 19.58 -11.70
C ILE A 123 -50.24 18.63 -12.10
N HIS A 124 -51.08 19.08 -13.01
CA HIS A 124 -52.20 18.29 -13.55
C HIS A 124 -51.87 17.86 -14.99
N PRO A 125 -51.61 16.57 -15.22
CA PRO A 125 -51.32 16.08 -16.56
C PRO A 125 -52.62 16.03 -17.41
N SER A 126 -52.50 16.36 -18.69
CA SER A 126 -53.58 16.14 -19.66
C SER A 126 -53.59 14.68 -20.08
N LYS A 127 -54.68 13.97 -19.77
CA LYS A 127 -54.86 12.56 -20.14
C LYS A 127 -55.53 12.36 -21.50
N ARG A 128 -56.24 13.38 -21.96
CA ARG A 128 -57.04 13.31 -23.19
C ARG A 128 -56.37 14.17 -24.25
N ALA A 129 -55.54 13.56 -25.03
CA ALA A 129 -54.96 14.17 -26.21
C ALA A 129 -55.62 13.55 -27.45
N TYR A 130 -56.15 14.39 -28.29
CA TYR A 130 -56.78 13.94 -29.56
C TYR A 130 -55.71 13.69 -30.63
N ASN A 131 -54.52 14.25 -30.46
CA ASN A 131 -53.35 14.12 -31.36
C ASN A 131 -52.27 13.18 -30.78
N GLN A 132 -52.70 12.06 -30.19
CA GLN A 132 -51.77 11.13 -29.52
C GLN A 132 -50.64 10.62 -30.43
N LEU A 133 -50.94 10.39 -31.70
CA LEU A 133 -49.93 9.94 -32.66
C LEU A 133 -48.85 11.01 -32.92
N GLU A 134 -49.24 12.26 -33.06
CA GLU A 134 -48.34 13.39 -33.25
C GLU A 134 -47.47 13.62 -32.03
N LEU A 135 -48.04 13.53 -30.82
CA LEU A 135 -47.33 13.61 -29.56
C LEU A 135 -46.32 12.45 -29.41
N TYR A 136 -46.75 11.24 -29.77
CA TYR A 136 -45.86 10.08 -29.76
C TYR A 136 -44.69 10.28 -30.71
N ILE A 137 -44.95 10.66 -31.97
CA ILE A 137 -43.89 10.93 -32.95
C ILE A 137 -42.99 12.08 -32.51
N GLY A 138 -43.57 13.14 -31.95
CA GLY A 138 -42.87 14.31 -31.42
C GLY A 138 -41.97 14.02 -30.21
N SER A 139 -42.21 12.89 -29.53
CA SER A 139 -41.39 12.43 -28.40
C SER A 139 -40.03 11.85 -28.81
N PHE A 140 -39.83 11.53 -30.08
CA PHE A 140 -38.55 11.02 -30.56
C PHE A 140 -37.57 12.15 -30.89
N PRO A 141 -36.28 11.98 -30.62
CA PRO A 141 -35.26 12.97 -30.96
C PRO A 141 -35.33 13.42 -32.41
N GLY A 142 -35.29 14.73 -32.62
CA GLY A 142 -35.36 15.33 -33.96
C GLY A 142 -36.77 15.55 -34.51
N ASN A 143 -37.84 15.02 -33.89
CA ASN A 143 -39.23 15.11 -34.40
C ASN A 143 -40.09 16.19 -33.69
N CYS A 144 -39.50 17.03 -32.85
CA CYS A 144 -40.20 18.07 -32.12
C CYS A 144 -40.96 19.09 -33.01
N PHE A 145 -40.61 19.18 -34.31
CA PHE A 145 -41.32 20.04 -35.27
C PHE A 145 -42.76 19.59 -35.52
N LYS A 146 -43.12 18.36 -35.16
CA LYS A 146 -44.51 17.86 -35.29
C LYS A 146 -45.44 18.40 -34.20
N LEU A 147 -44.88 18.97 -33.12
CA LEU A 147 -45.67 19.58 -32.04
C LEU A 147 -46.31 20.88 -32.55
N SER A 148 -47.64 20.99 -32.47
CA SER A 148 -48.37 22.16 -32.94
C SER A 148 -48.10 23.40 -32.11
N GLU A 149 -47.97 24.55 -32.77
CA GLU A 149 -47.82 25.84 -32.08
C GLU A 149 -49.11 26.29 -31.37
N ASP A 150 -50.24 25.85 -31.87
CA ASP A 150 -51.52 26.33 -31.37
C ASP A 150 -51.99 25.65 -30.08
N TYR A 151 -51.68 24.36 -29.89
CA TYR A 151 -52.20 23.59 -28.76
C TYR A 151 -51.17 22.70 -28.03
N ASP A 152 -50.02 22.40 -28.64
CA ASP A 152 -49.01 21.55 -27.98
C ASP A 152 -47.95 22.37 -27.25
N ARG A 153 -47.74 23.61 -27.65
CA ARG A 153 -46.76 24.52 -27.08
C ARG A 153 -47.45 25.65 -26.31
N PHE A 154 -46.94 26.01 -25.16
CA PHE A 154 -47.44 27.14 -24.42
C PHE A 154 -46.32 28.17 -24.14
N LEU A 155 -46.70 29.45 -24.24
CA LEU A 155 -45.79 30.56 -24.00
C LEU A 155 -45.53 30.72 -22.50
N THR A 156 -44.28 30.79 -22.10
CA THR A 156 -43.85 31.04 -20.72
C THR A 156 -42.48 31.78 -20.72
N LEU A 157 -41.97 32.02 -19.53
CA LEU A 157 -40.60 32.55 -19.36
C LEU A 157 -39.59 31.40 -19.18
N SER A 158 -38.29 31.69 -19.45
CA SER A 158 -37.22 30.70 -19.39
C SER A 158 -37.10 30.02 -18.03
N GLU A 159 -37.15 30.81 -16.95
CA GLU A 159 -36.97 30.29 -15.60
C GLU A 159 -38.10 29.35 -15.17
N PRO A 160 -39.40 29.73 -15.30
CA PRO A 160 -40.48 28.78 -15.06
C PRO A 160 -40.43 27.53 -15.93
N ALA A 161 -39.96 27.64 -17.18
CA ALA A 161 -39.76 26.47 -18.03
C ALA A 161 -38.71 25.51 -17.46
N MET A 162 -37.61 26.06 -16.92
CA MET A 162 -36.54 25.28 -16.31
C MET A 162 -36.94 24.59 -14.99
N CYS A 163 -37.99 25.04 -14.31
CA CYS A 163 -38.50 24.37 -13.10
C CYS A 163 -38.94 22.93 -13.35
N LEU A 164 -39.37 22.62 -14.58
CA LEU A 164 -39.73 21.27 -15.00
C LEU A 164 -38.61 20.54 -15.75
N MET A 165 -37.38 21.07 -15.69
CA MET A 165 -36.24 20.34 -16.22
C MET A 165 -35.89 19.19 -15.27
N TYR A 166 -35.88 17.98 -15.82
CA TYR A 166 -35.38 16.83 -15.08
C TYR A 166 -33.84 16.96 -14.93
N LYS A 167 -33.39 17.19 -13.70
CA LYS A 167 -31.98 17.51 -13.45
C LYS A 167 -31.20 16.35 -12.94
N GLU A 168 -31.78 15.54 -12.08
CA GLU A 168 -31.10 14.46 -11.40
C GLU A 168 -32.03 13.24 -11.38
N ARG A 169 -31.48 12.13 -11.83
CA ARG A 169 -32.08 10.84 -11.55
C ARG A 169 -32.00 10.63 -10.04
N GLN A 170 -33.09 10.29 -9.39
CA GLN A 170 -32.97 9.79 -8.02
C GLN A 170 -31.97 8.66 -8.01
N SER A 171 -30.93 8.84 -7.22
CA SER A 171 -29.94 7.82 -7.06
C SER A 171 -30.61 6.57 -6.52
N ARG A 172 -30.69 5.53 -7.34
CA ARG A 172 -31.05 4.20 -6.85
C ARG A 172 -29.86 3.76 -6.02
N GLY A 173 -30.09 3.48 -4.75
CA GLY A 173 -29.07 2.87 -3.92
C GLY A 173 -28.61 1.54 -4.50
N ASP A 174 -27.45 1.10 -4.08
CA ASP A 174 -26.87 -0.16 -4.54
C ASP A 174 -27.71 -1.36 -4.09
N ASP A 175 -28.00 -2.27 -5.00
CA ASP A 175 -28.63 -3.55 -4.70
C ASP A 175 -27.56 -4.56 -4.27
N SER A 176 -27.15 -4.47 -3.01
CA SER A 176 -26.07 -5.26 -2.40
C SER A 176 -26.46 -5.73 -1.01
N THR A 177 -25.86 -6.81 -0.55
CA THR A 177 -26.02 -7.31 0.82
C THR A 177 -25.28 -6.43 1.83
N PHE A 178 -24.18 -5.81 1.44
CA PHE A 178 -23.46 -4.84 2.24
C PHE A 178 -23.89 -3.41 1.86
N LYS A 179 -24.46 -2.67 2.80
CA LYS A 179 -24.98 -1.31 2.56
C LYS A 179 -24.63 -0.39 3.72
N ALA A 180 -23.96 0.71 3.43
CA ALA A 180 -23.91 1.86 4.32
C ALA A 180 -25.03 2.82 3.93
N TRP A 181 -25.85 3.21 4.90
CA TRP A 181 -27.01 4.07 4.69
C TRP A 181 -26.65 5.52 4.89
N TYR A 182 -26.92 6.32 3.88
CA TYR A 182 -26.79 7.76 3.87
C TYR A 182 -28.11 8.40 3.47
N THR A 183 -28.18 9.70 3.43
CA THR A 183 -29.32 10.45 2.87
C THR A 183 -28.82 11.32 1.73
N ASP A 184 -29.62 11.45 0.70
CA ASP A 184 -29.42 12.47 -0.32
C ASP A 184 -29.79 13.87 0.21
N ARG A 185 -29.70 14.90 -0.64
CA ARG A 185 -30.05 16.27 -0.26
C ARG A 185 -31.53 16.48 0.00
N GLN A 186 -32.40 15.58 -0.47
CA GLN A 186 -33.83 15.57 -0.21
C GLN A 186 -34.18 14.80 1.08
N GLY A 187 -33.19 14.21 1.76
CA GLY A 187 -33.43 13.41 2.97
C GLY A 187 -33.87 11.98 2.70
N LEU A 188 -33.79 11.52 1.45
CA LEU A 188 -34.15 10.15 1.09
C LEU A 188 -33.03 9.18 1.48
N PRO A 189 -33.36 8.03 2.08
CA PRO A 189 -32.38 7.03 2.42
C PRO A 189 -31.68 6.46 1.15
N LEU A 190 -30.37 6.50 1.13
CA LEU A 190 -29.52 6.03 0.03
C LEU A 190 -28.58 4.95 0.53
N PRO A 191 -28.79 3.68 0.19
CA PRO A 191 -27.85 2.62 0.47
C PRO A 191 -26.69 2.65 -0.53
N VAL A 192 -25.46 2.62 -0.03
CA VAL A 192 -24.23 2.64 -0.82
C VAL A 192 -23.35 1.46 -0.46
N ASP A 193 -22.96 0.66 -1.44
CA ASP A 193 -21.99 -0.42 -1.29
C ASP A 193 -20.58 0.04 -1.65
N LEU A 194 -19.80 0.37 -0.64
CA LEU A 194 -18.42 0.78 -0.82
C LEU A 194 -17.49 -0.37 -1.21
N THR A 195 -17.93 -1.62 -1.05
CA THR A 195 -17.10 -2.78 -1.42
C THR A 195 -17.17 -3.10 -2.91
N GLY A 196 -18.28 -2.74 -3.56
CA GLY A 196 -18.51 -2.97 -4.98
C GLY A 196 -18.50 -4.44 -5.44
N LYS A 197 -18.47 -5.41 -4.50
CA LYS A 197 -18.27 -6.83 -4.83
C LYS A 197 -19.56 -7.62 -4.97
N GLU A 198 -20.61 -7.24 -4.27
CA GLU A 198 -21.84 -8.04 -4.15
C GLU A 198 -23.02 -7.48 -4.92
N GLY A 199 -22.92 -6.26 -5.42
CA GLY A 199 -23.99 -5.62 -6.21
C GLY A 199 -24.09 -6.16 -7.63
N LYS A 200 -25.28 -6.04 -8.22
CA LYS A 200 -25.51 -6.38 -9.65
C LYS A 200 -24.70 -5.49 -10.59
N ILE A 201 -24.44 -4.27 -10.18
CA ILE A 201 -23.65 -3.29 -10.93
C ILE A 201 -22.43 -2.96 -10.07
N LYS A 202 -21.25 -3.24 -10.60
CA LYS A 202 -19.99 -2.93 -9.91
C LYS A 202 -19.48 -1.58 -10.39
N TYR A 203 -19.47 -0.61 -9.51
CA TYR A 203 -18.92 0.73 -9.78
C TYR A 203 -17.44 0.84 -9.41
N THR A 204 -16.93 -0.09 -8.57
CA THR A 204 -15.56 -0.08 -8.07
C THR A 204 -14.83 -1.37 -8.39
N ASN A 205 -13.53 -1.29 -8.65
CA ASN A 205 -12.65 -2.46 -8.84
C ASN A 205 -12.04 -2.94 -7.53
N ASN A 206 -11.92 -2.05 -6.55
CA ASN A 206 -11.47 -2.34 -5.19
C ASN A 206 -12.36 -1.62 -4.17
N SER A 207 -12.17 -1.94 -2.90
CA SER A 207 -12.97 -1.37 -1.80
C SER A 207 -12.17 -0.34 -0.98
N ASN A 208 -11.00 0.06 -1.46
CA ASN A 208 -10.21 1.06 -0.76
C ASN A 208 -10.82 2.44 -0.96
N PHE A 209 -10.76 3.22 0.09
CA PHE A 209 -11.40 4.53 0.11
C PHE A 209 -10.49 5.62 0.66
N PHE A 210 -10.82 6.83 0.29
CA PHE A 210 -10.18 8.04 0.74
C PHE A 210 -11.23 9.03 1.24
N VAL A 211 -11.02 9.59 2.43
CA VAL A 211 -11.92 10.58 3.03
C VAL A 211 -11.20 11.90 3.20
N LEU A 212 -11.77 12.94 2.62
CA LEU A 212 -11.28 14.32 2.75
C LEU A 212 -12.33 15.18 3.45
N GLY A 213 -11.93 15.77 4.56
CA GLY A 213 -12.82 16.68 5.29
C GLY A 213 -12.05 17.63 6.20
N PRO A 214 -12.13 18.95 5.98
CA PRO A 214 -11.51 19.94 6.84
C PRO A 214 -12.04 19.87 8.27
N SER A 215 -11.31 20.47 9.20
CA SER A 215 -11.75 20.52 10.60
C SER A 215 -13.13 21.16 10.72
N GLY A 216 -14.05 20.45 11.42
CA GLY A 216 -15.45 20.87 11.59
C GLY A 216 -16.39 20.52 10.42
N SER A 217 -15.93 19.76 9.40
CA SER A 217 -16.79 19.27 8.31
C SER A 217 -17.65 18.05 8.68
N GLY A 218 -17.57 17.56 9.93
CA GLY A 218 -18.26 16.34 10.38
C GLY A 218 -17.50 15.04 10.11
N LYS A 219 -16.22 15.08 9.82
CA LYS A 219 -15.37 13.92 9.50
C LYS A 219 -15.49 12.78 10.53
N SER A 220 -15.25 13.06 11.81
CA SER A 220 -15.32 12.05 12.88
C SER A 220 -16.75 11.49 13.02
N PHE A 221 -17.79 12.33 12.88
CA PHE A 221 -19.19 11.86 12.89
C PHE A 221 -19.49 10.92 11.73
N PHE A 222 -19.07 11.29 10.53
CA PHE A 222 -19.23 10.47 9.34
C PHE A 222 -18.52 9.12 9.49
N MET A 223 -17.26 9.14 9.92
CA MET A 223 -16.46 7.94 10.08
C MET A 223 -17.00 7.03 11.20
N ASN A 224 -17.43 7.57 12.33
CA ASN A 224 -18.09 6.78 13.38
C ASN A 224 -19.35 6.11 12.86
N THR A 225 -20.17 6.82 12.07
CA THR A 225 -21.38 6.26 11.44
C THR A 225 -21.03 5.14 10.46
N PHE A 226 -20.01 5.33 9.63
CA PHE A 226 -19.55 4.33 8.68
C PHE A 226 -18.98 3.08 9.36
N MET A 227 -18.13 3.27 10.38
CA MET A 227 -17.55 2.15 11.12
C MET A 227 -18.59 1.38 11.91
N ARG A 228 -19.58 2.08 12.52
CA ARG A 228 -20.72 1.44 13.18
C ARG A 228 -21.49 0.54 12.21
N GLN A 229 -21.89 1.08 11.06
CA GLN A 229 -22.66 0.32 10.07
C GLN A 229 -21.83 -0.85 9.47
N SER A 230 -20.53 -0.69 9.33
CA SER A 230 -19.63 -1.75 8.88
C SER A 230 -19.56 -2.89 9.89
N TYR A 231 -19.40 -2.56 11.17
CA TYR A 231 -19.36 -3.54 12.25
C TYR A 231 -20.68 -4.33 12.39
N GLU A 232 -21.82 -3.63 12.31
CA GLU A 232 -23.17 -4.23 12.34
C GLU A 232 -23.39 -5.23 11.19
N GLN A 233 -22.62 -5.11 10.11
CA GLN A 233 -22.65 -6.01 8.95
C GLN A 233 -21.47 -6.99 8.92
N ASP A 234 -21.01 -7.45 10.09
CA ASP A 234 -19.98 -8.47 10.29
C ASP A 234 -18.61 -8.11 9.67
N THR A 235 -18.23 -6.83 9.79
CA THR A 235 -16.91 -6.37 9.39
C THR A 235 -16.01 -6.21 10.61
N ASP A 236 -14.82 -6.81 10.57
CA ASP A 236 -13.79 -6.55 11.56
C ASP A 236 -13.16 -5.18 11.31
N CYS A 237 -13.20 -4.32 12.32
CA CYS A 237 -12.77 -2.94 12.25
C CYS A 237 -11.46 -2.74 13.01
N VAL A 238 -10.45 -2.23 12.34
CA VAL A 238 -9.18 -1.78 12.93
C VAL A 238 -9.00 -0.31 12.61
N ILE A 239 -8.85 0.52 13.63
CA ILE A 239 -8.79 1.97 13.49
C ILE A 239 -7.51 2.48 14.12
N VAL A 240 -6.78 3.30 13.38
CA VAL A 240 -5.67 4.11 13.87
C VAL A 240 -6.19 5.51 14.05
N ASP A 241 -6.35 5.93 15.30
CA ASP A 241 -6.91 7.23 15.69
C ASP A 241 -5.83 8.16 16.26
N THR A 242 -6.03 9.47 16.09
CA THR A 242 -5.14 10.52 16.59
C THR A 242 -5.92 11.64 17.27
N GLY A 243 -7.01 11.35 17.97
CA GLY A 243 -7.82 12.39 18.58
C GLY A 243 -9.01 11.87 19.41
N ASP A 244 -8.90 10.69 19.97
CA ASP A 244 -9.92 10.04 20.82
C ASP A 244 -11.33 9.99 20.19
N SER A 245 -11.39 9.99 18.85
CA SER A 245 -12.67 10.11 18.12
C SER A 245 -13.55 8.86 18.21
N TYR A 246 -12.98 7.69 18.51
CA TYR A 246 -13.66 6.39 18.46
C TYR A 246 -13.77 5.68 19.82
N GLU A 247 -13.33 6.30 20.92
CA GLU A 247 -13.39 5.70 22.26
C GLU A 247 -14.83 5.30 22.65
N GLY A 248 -15.79 6.21 22.42
CA GLY A 248 -17.20 5.98 22.73
C GLY A 248 -17.80 4.83 21.90
N LEU A 249 -17.48 4.75 20.61
CA LEU A 249 -17.96 3.69 19.73
C LEU A 249 -17.31 2.35 20.07
N CYS A 250 -16.02 2.34 20.37
CA CYS A 250 -15.29 1.15 20.80
C CYS A 250 -15.88 0.57 22.10
N SER A 251 -16.12 1.43 23.08
CA SER A 251 -16.76 1.05 24.34
C SER A 251 -18.18 0.53 24.14
N TYR A 252 -18.95 1.14 23.25
CA TYR A 252 -20.32 0.71 22.92
C TYR A 252 -20.39 -0.72 22.37
N PHE A 253 -19.43 -1.10 21.54
CA PHE A 253 -19.34 -2.45 20.97
C PHE A 253 -18.57 -3.45 21.85
N GLY A 254 -18.05 -3.02 23.00
CA GLY A 254 -17.18 -3.86 23.85
C GLY A 254 -15.86 -4.23 23.18
N GLY A 255 -15.39 -3.37 22.26
CA GLY A 255 -14.15 -3.57 21.54
C GLY A 255 -12.91 -3.25 22.36
N THR A 256 -11.74 -3.47 21.80
CA THR A 256 -10.44 -3.26 22.43
C THR A 256 -9.89 -1.87 22.06
N TYR A 257 -9.75 -1.01 23.08
CA TYR A 257 -9.18 0.33 22.94
C TYR A 257 -7.76 0.35 23.50
N ILE A 258 -6.76 0.56 22.62
CA ILE A 258 -5.34 0.54 22.96
C ILE A 258 -4.79 1.95 22.83
N SER A 259 -4.55 2.62 23.96
CA SER A 259 -3.95 3.95 23.99
C SER A 259 -2.45 3.85 24.27
N TYR A 260 -1.65 4.51 23.46
CA TYR A 260 -0.21 4.61 23.68
C TYR A 260 0.10 5.52 24.86
N SER A 261 0.95 5.05 25.79
CA SER A 261 1.62 5.88 26.76
C SER A 261 3.08 5.44 26.92
N LYS A 262 3.93 6.28 27.52
CA LYS A 262 5.32 5.90 27.80
C LYS A 262 5.42 4.75 28.80
N GLU A 263 4.45 4.68 29.75
CA GLU A 263 4.36 3.61 30.71
C GLU A 263 3.74 2.33 30.12
N HIS A 264 2.87 2.48 29.14
CA HIS A 264 2.19 1.39 28.43
C HIS A 264 2.36 1.58 26.92
N PRO A 265 3.55 1.29 26.36
CA PRO A 265 3.78 1.40 24.93
C PRO A 265 2.97 0.34 24.18
N ILE A 266 2.52 0.67 22.97
CA ILE A 266 2.03 -0.34 22.04
C ILE A 266 3.22 -1.21 21.68
N SER A 267 3.18 -2.44 22.15
CA SER A 267 4.27 -3.39 22.00
C SER A 267 3.83 -4.58 21.21
N MET A 268 4.62 -4.93 20.22
CA MET A 268 4.39 -6.10 19.35
C MET A 268 5.72 -6.66 18.90
N ASN A 269 5.82 -7.98 18.89
CA ASN A 269 6.94 -8.65 18.27
C ASN A 269 6.62 -9.02 16.82
N PRO A 270 7.01 -8.18 15.85
CA PRO A 270 6.71 -8.45 14.45
C PRO A 270 7.57 -9.55 13.84
N PHE A 271 8.63 -10.01 14.53
CA PHE A 271 9.52 -11.06 14.06
C PHE A 271 8.95 -12.47 14.29
N LYS A 272 7.99 -12.61 15.21
CA LYS A 272 7.40 -13.90 15.53
C LYS A 272 6.49 -14.39 14.40
N ILE A 273 6.79 -15.58 13.90
CA ILE A 273 5.95 -16.30 12.93
C ILE A 273 5.92 -17.78 13.28
N THR A 274 4.88 -18.46 12.84
CA THR A 274 4.75 -19.90 12.95
C THR A 274 5.46 -20.63 11.79
N GLU A 275 5.76 -21.90 11.97
CA GLU A 275 6.33 -22.75 10.90
C GLU A 275 5.42 -22.80 9.65
N THR A 276 4.10 -22.80 9.86
CA THR A 276 3.12 -22.78 8.78
C THR A 276 3.18 -21.47 7.98
N GLU A 277 3.30 -20.34 8.66
CA GLU A 277 3.45 -19.02 8.01
C GLU A 277 4.79 -18.91 7.27
N TYR A 278 5.86 -19.46 7.85
CA TYR A 278 7.15 -19.53 7.20
C TYR A 278 7.09 -20.34 5.90
N ALA A 279 6.40 -21.47 5.91
CA ALA A 279 6.27 -22.33 4.72
C ALA A 279 5.36 -21.74 3.62
N GLN A 280 4.32 -20.97 3.98
CA GLN A 280 3.27 -20.54 3.04
C GLN A 280 3.33 -19.07 2.64
N ASN A 281 3.75 -18.19 3.55
CA ASN A 281 3.58 -16.73 3.41
C ASN A 281 4.85 -15.92 3.72
N PHE A 282 6.01 -16.54 3.72
CA PHE A 282 7.25 -15.91 4.17
C PHE A 282 7.63 -14.67 3.35
N GLU A 283 7.40 -14.67 2.04
CA GLU A 283 7.73 -13.52 1.18
C GLU A 283 7.04 -12.21 1.62
N GLU A 284 5.80 -12.29 2.05
CA GLU A 284 5.07 -11.11 2.51
C GLU A 284 5.61 -10.63 3.86
N LYS A 285 5.89 -11.56 4.77
CA LYS A 285 6.48 -11.24 6.08
C LYS A 285 7.89 -10.65 5.95
N LYS A 286 8.68 -11.22 5.06
CA LYS A 286 10.01 -10.69 4.71
C LYS A 286 9.93 -9.24 4.21
N ASN A 287 9.03 -8.95 3.27
CA ASN A 287 8.84 -7.60 2.74
C ASN A 287 8.39 -6.60 3.82
N PHE A 288 7.54 -7.03 4.74
CA PHE A 288 7.16 -6.23 5.89
C PHE A 288 8.37 -5.94 6.79
N LEU A 289 9.11 -6.97 7.21
CA LEU A 289 10.28 -6.82 8.09
C LEU A 289 11.38 -5.98 7.43
N LYS A 290 11.60 -6.16 6.14
CA LYS A 290 12.50 -5.30 5.36
C LYS A 290 12.08 -3.84 5.43
N SER A 291 10.79 -3.56 5.24
CA SER A 291 10.25 -2.21 5.37
C SER A 291 10.44 -1.65 6.78
N LEU A 292 10.21 -2.46 7.82
CA LEU A 292 10.43 -2.07 9.21
C LEU A 292 11.90 -1.73 9.49
N VAL A 293 12.81 -2.60 9.08
CA VAL A 293 14.26 -2.39 9.27
C VAL A 293 14.72 -1.12 8.56
N PHE A 294 14.30 -0.90 7.32
CA PHE A 294 14.63 0.34 6.60
C PHE A 294 14.00 1.58 7.21
N LEU A 295 12.77 1.49 7.69
CA LEU A 295 12.11 2.60 8.37
C LEU A 295 12.89 3.02 9.62
N ILE A 296 13.38 2.06 10.40
CA ILE A 296 14.24 2.30 11.56
C ILE A 296 15.59 2.86 11.12
N PHE A 297 16.25 2.23 10.15
CA PHE A 297 17.62 2.55 9.74
C PHE A 297 17.73 3.86 8.99
N LYS A 298 16.91 4.08 7.98
CA LYS A 298 16.97 5.22 7.05
C LYS A 298 15.90 6.28 7.30
N GLY A 299 14.76 5.92 7.93
CA GLY A 299 13.63 6.82 8.09
C GLY A 299 13.08 7.28 6.74
N SER A 300 13.22 8.58 6.44
CA SER A 300 12.80 9.17 5.16
C SER A 300 13.90 9.18 4.07
N GLN A 301 15.12 8.77 4.41
CA GLN A 301 16.23 8.77 3.45
C GLN A 301 16.11 7.61 2.46
N PRO A 302 16.50 7.80 1.19
CA PRO A 302 16.54 6.72 0.22
C PRO A 302 17.63 5.70 0.57
N TYR A 303 17.42 4.46 0.17
CA TYR A 303 18.39 3.37 0.31
C TYR A 303 18.78 2.83 -1.07
N SER A 304 19.99 2.27 -1.15
CA SER A 304 20.53 1.70 -2.39
C SER A 304 19.97 0.29 -2.65
N LYS A 305 20.08 -0.17 -3.91
CA LYS A 305 19.74 -1.56 -4.26
C LYS A 305 20.63 -2.57 -3.53
N LEU A 306 21.87 -2.22 -3.25
CA LEU A 306 22.79 -3.09 -2.53
C LEU A 306 22.38 -3.25 -1.08
N GLU A 307 22.03 -2.16 -0.40
CA GLU A 307 21.46 -2.22 0.95
C GLU A 307 20.19 -3.06 1.00
N ASP A 308 19.33 -2.95 -0.02
CA ASP A 308 18.09 -3.75 -0.14
C ASP A 308 18.39 -5.26 -0.18
N VAL A 309 19.39 -5.67 -0.99
CA VAL A 309 19.80 -7.07 -1.10
C VAL A 309 20.42 -7.59 0.20
N ILE A 310 21.28 -6.81 0.85
CA ILE A 310 21.95 -7.23 2.10
C ILE A 310 20.92 -7.44 3.22
N ILE A 311 19.98 -6.51 3.38
CA ILE A 311 18.94 -6.64 4.41
C ILE A 311 18.00 -7.81 4.08
N ASP A 312 17.60 -7.97 2.82
CA ASP A 312 16.76 -9.08 2.35
C ASP A 312 17.40 -10.43 2.66
N GLN A 313 18.68 -10.60 2.30
CA GLN A 313 19.48 -11.80 2.58
C GLN A 313 19.60 -12.05 4.09
N THR A 314 19.88 -11.00 4.87
CA THR A 314 20.01 -11.14 6.33
C THR A 314 18.71 -11.62 6.99
N ILE A 315 17.56 -11.13 6.54
CA ILE A 315 16.26 -11.59 7.04
C ILE A 315 16.01 -13.05 6.64
N ILE A 316 16.30 -13.44 5.40
CA ILE A 316 16.14 -14.83 4.94
C ILE A 316 16.97 -15.78 5.80
N GLU A 317 18.25 -15.47 5.97
CA GLU A 317 19.18 -16.31 6.71
C GLU A 317 18.86 -16.37 8.21
N TYR A 318 18.32 -15.27 8.79
CA TYR A 318 17.85 -15.24 10.17
C TYR A 318 16.74 -16.27 10.43
N TYR A 319 15.75 -16.34 9.55
CA TYR A 319 14.67 -17.32 9.66
C TYR A 319 15.10 -18.74 9.28
N GLN A 320 15.99 -18.88 8.31
CA GLN A 320 16.60 -20.16 7.99
C GLN A 320 17.32 -20.74 9.20
N GLU A 321 18.12 -19.94 9.91
CA GLU A 321 18.84 -20.39 11.09
C GLU A 321 17.88 -20.77 12.25
N TYR A 322 16.76 -20.07 12.39
CA TYR A 322 15.76 -20.41 13.41
C TYR A 322 15.03 -21.74 13.12
N PHE A 323 14.51 -21.91 11.90
CA PHE A 323 13.71 -23.09 11.52
C PHE A 323 14.57 -24.30 11.14
N HIS A 324 15.76 -24.06 10.60
CA HIS A 324 16.71 -25.07 10.16
C HIS A 324 18.11 -24.80 10.73
N PRO A 325 18.28 -24.84 12.07
CA PRO A 325 19.51 -24.43 12.70
C PRO A 325 20.69 -25.29 12.23
N PHE A 326 21.81 -24.63 11.97
CA PHE A 326 23.05 -25.29 11.61
C PHE A 326 23.55 -26.16 12.76
N LYS A 327 23.58 -27.49 12.57
CA LYS A 327 23.99 -28.48 13.59
C LYS A 327 25.48 -28.83 13.55
N GLY A 328 26.18 -28.38 12.54
CA GLY A 328 27.54 -28.75 12.18
C GLY A 328 27.57 -29.35 10.78
N PHE A 329 28.74 -29.43 10.19
CA PHE A 329 28.92 -30.12 8.91
C PHE A 329 28.84 -31.63 9.11
N THR A 330 28.14 -32.34 8.23
CA THR A 330 28.26 -33.77 8.10
C THR A 330 29.62 -34.13 7.52
N ASP A 331 30.08 -35.38 7.66
CA ASP A 331 31.37 -35.82 7.10
C ASP A 331 31.44 -35.60 5.58
N GLU A 332 30.34 -35.82 4.86
CA GLU A 332 30.23 -35.58 3.43
C GLU A 332 30.33 -34.11 3.07
N GLU A 333 29.61 -33.24 3.80
CA GLU A 333 29.68 -31.77 3.60
C GLU A 333 31.05 -31.22 3.94
N ARG A 334 31.72 -31.78 4.96
CA ARG A 334 33.06 -31.40 5.36
C ARG A 334 34.08 -31.76 4.27
N GLU A 335 33.92 -32.92 3.63
CA GLU A 335 34.74 -33.34 2.49
C GLU A 335 34.55 -32.42 1.28
N VAL A 336 33.32 -32.12 0.89
CA VAL A 336 33.02 -31.19 -0.22
C VAL A 336 33.56 -29.80 0.06
N MET A 337 33.44 -29.30 1.29
CA MET A 337 33.95 -27.98 1.67
C MET A 337 35.49 -27.96 1.66
N ARG A 338 36.12 -29.05 2.09
CA ARG A 338 37.57 -29.22 2.02
C ARG A 338 38.08 -29.13 0.58
N ASP A 339 37.44 -29.85 -0.33
CA ASP A 339 37.79 -29.84 -1.75
C ASP A 339 37.57 -28.46 -2.39
N THR A 340 36.49 -27.78 -1.98
CA THR A 340 36.20 -26.41 -2.45
C THR A 340 37.31 -25.45 -2.01
N LEU A 341 37.69 -25.46 -0.73
CA LEU A 341 38.79 -24.60 -0.22
C LEU A 341 40.12 -24.90 -0.91
N ARG A 342 40.43 -26.18 -1.18
CA ARG A 342 41.62 -26.59 -1.92
C ARG A 342 41.64 -26.05 -3.36
N LEU A 343 40.50 -26.12 -4.05
CA LEU A 343 40.36 -25.61 -5.41
C LEU A 343 40.51 -24.08 -5.46
N GLU A 344 39.90 -23.39 -4.51
CA GLU A 344 40.01 -21.93 -4.39
C GLU A 344 41.45 -21.50 -4.10
N ASP A 345 42.12 -22.15 -3.16
CA ASP A 345 43.52 -21.84 -2.80
C ASP A 345 44.50 -22.10 -3.98
N LYS A 346 44.27 -23.18 -4.74
CA LYS A 346 45.05 -23.45 -5.96
C LYS A 346 44.81 -22.41 -7.04
N LYS A 347 43.53 -22.03 -7.24
CA LYS A 347 43.15 -21.02 -8.23
C LYS A 347 43.75 -19.64 -7.93
N ASN A 348 43.81 -19.28 -6.65
CA ASN A 348 44.26 -17.98 -6.18
C ASN A 348 45.78 -17.94 -5.87
N GLY A 349 46.54 -19.03 -6.11
CA GLY A 349 47.97 -19.12 -5.81
C GLY A 349 48.30 -19.20 -4.32
N LYS A 350 47.30 -19.31 -3.43
CA LYS A 350 47.51 -19.38 -1.98
C LYS A 350 48.19 -20.69 -1.53
N TYR A 351 48.00 -21.76 -2.29
CA TYR A 351 48.67 -23.01 -1.99
C TYR A 351 50.20 -22.87 -2.12
N ASP A 352 50.68 -22.19 -3.15
CA ASP A 352 52.09 -21.95 -3.39
C ASP A 352 52.71 -21.04 -2.32
N GLU A 353 51.99 -19.98 -1.92
CA GLU A 353 52.41 -19.11 -0.80
C GLU A 353 52.47 -19.86 0.52
N TYR A 354 51.53 -20.77 0.75
CA TYR A 354 51.48 -21.60 1.95
C TYR A 354 52.65 -22.58 1.98
N GLU A 355 52.95 -23.20 0.88
CA GLU A 355 54.07 -24.09 0.70
C GLU A 355 55.42 -23.36 0.95
N GLU A 356 55.57 -22.14 0.44
CA GLU A 356 56.75 -21.30 0.70
C GLU A 356 56.89 -20.97 2.19
N LYS A 357 55.82 -20.59 2.88
CA LYS A 357 55.84 -20.30 4.32
C LYS A 357 56.21 -21.50 5.17
N ILE A 358 55.73 -22.70 4.82
CA ILE A 358 56.11 -23.93 5.54
C ILE A 358 57.62 -24.16 5.38
N ILE A 359 58.14 -24.00 4.17
CA ILE A 359 59.55 -24.20 3.89
C ILE A 359 60.40 -23.18 4.66
N GLU A 360 60.00 -21.92 4.68
CA GLU A 360 60.66 -20.87 5.46
C GLU A 360 60.64 -21.13 6.97
N SER A 361 59.56 -21.71 7.51
CA SER A 361 59.41 -22.00 8.93
C SER A 361 60.38 -23.08 9.45
N TYR A 362 60.91 -23.90 8.57
CA TYR A 362 61.93 -24.92 8.90
C TYR A 362 63.37 -24.42 8.80
N GLY A 363 63.56 -23.15 8.52
CA GLY A 363 64.85 -22.49 8.59
C GLY A 363 65.54 -22.25 7.24
N ASP A 364 66.33 -21.18 7.19
CA ASP A 364 67.06 -20.77 6.02
C ASP A 364 68.27 -21.71 5.84
N LEU A 365 68.48 -22.26 4.64
CA LEU A 365 69.65 -23.07 4.23
C LEU A 365 70.95 -22.31 4.28
N THR A 366 70.98 -21.03 4.68
CA THR A 366 72.12 -20.17 4.69
C THR A 366 73.02 -20.35 5.91
N SER A 367 72.60 -21.08 6.97
CA SER A 367 73.48 -21.38 8.14
C SER A 367 73.69 -22.89 8.29
N LEU A 368 74.49 -23.46 7.40
CA LEU A 368 74.91 -24.87 7.44
C LEU A 368 76.05 -25.15 8.49
N LYS A 369 76.07 -24.35 9.60
CA LYS A 369 77.24 -24.42 10.53
C LYS A 369 77.23 -25.62 11.45
N ASP A 370 76.04 -26.22 11.76
CA ASP A 370 75.96 -27.37 12.67
C ASP A 370 75.18 -28.53 12.00
N LEU A 371 75.98 -29.55 11.60
CA LEU A 371 75.45 -30.73 10.91
C LEU A 371 74.48 -31.59 11.74
N ASP A 372 74.50 -31.47 13.06
CA ASP A 372 73.67 -32.26 13.96
C ASP A 372 72.27 -31.66 14.16
N GLU A 373 72.01 -30.39 13.78
CA GLU A 373 70.76 -29.69 13.92
C GLU A 373 70.08 -29.28 12.59
N ILE A 374 70.66 -29.61 11.44
CA ILE A 374 70.10 -29.21 10.14
C ILE A 374 68.85 -29.99 9.87
N LYS A 375 67.71 -29.38 10.15
CA LYS A 375 66.39 -29.79 9.63
C LYS A 375 66.32 -29.47 8.14
N PHE A 376 66.59 -30.48 7.31
CA PHE A 376 66.55 -30.34 5.87
C PHE A 376 65.11 -30.08 5.39
N VAL A 377 64.95 -28.93 4.86
CA VAL A 377 63.77 -28.60 4.08
C VAL A 377 64.02 -28.89 2.62
N ALA A 378 64.07 -30.15 2.23
CA ALA A 378 64.05 -30.51 0.83
C ALA A 378 62.63 -30.84 0.40
N GLY A 379 62.05 -30.03 -0.43
CA GLY A 379 60.85 -30.43 -1.20
C GLY A 379 61.28 -31.58 -2.14
N GLY A 380 61.12 -32.75 -1.70
CA GLY A 380 61.47 -34.10 -1.95
C GLY A 380 61.75 -34.59 -3.35
N ASP A 381 61.64 -33.91 -4.42
CA ASP A 381 61.93 -34.40 -5.75
C ASP A 381 62.93 -33.46 -6.45
N PRO A 382 64.17 -33.91 -6.75
CA PRO A 382 65.18 -33.14 -7.47
C PRO A 382 64.71 -32.63 -8.84
N GLU A 383 63.73 -33.25 -9.43
CA GLU A 383 63.18 -32.89 -10.74
C GLU A 383 62.20 -31.75 -10.67
N THR A 384 61.69 -31.42 -9.49
CA THR A 384 60.78 -30.25 -9.29
C THR A 384 61.56 -28.93 -9.44
N GLU A 385 60.88 -27.85 -9.81
CA GLU A 385 61.40 -26.47 -9.86
C GLU A 385 62.12 -26.10 -8.54
N ARG A 386 61.57 -26.56 -7.40
CA ARG A 386 62.17 -26.38 -6.07
C ARG A 386 63.41 -27.21 -5.83
N GLY A 387 63.33 -28.47 -6.20
CA GLY A 387 64.56 -29.33 -6.14
C GLY A 387 65.67 -28.73 -6.97
N LYS A 388 65.40 -28.24 -8.14
CA LYS A 388 66.33 -27.55 -9.01
C LYS A 388 66.89 -26.27 -8.39
N ARG A 389 66.06 -25.45 -7.75
CA ARG A 389 66.47 -24.23 -7.03
C ARG A 389 67.35 -24.57 -5.82
N LEU A 390 66.98 -25.61 -5.06
CA LEU A 390 67.76 -26.08 -3.93
C LEU A 390 69.16 -26.61 -4.38
N ILE A 391 69.20 -27.44 -5.41
CA ILE A 391 70.41 -27.93 -6.02
C ILE A 391 71.33 -26.78 -6.48
N SER A 392 70.69 -25.75 -7.13
CA SER A 392 71.43 -24.55 -7.56
C SER A 392 72.02 -23.76 -6.40
N LYS A 393 71.28 -23.59 -5.29
CA LYS A 393 71.73 -22.90 -4.07
C LYS A 393 72.88 -23.69 -3.40
N LEU A 394 72.74 -25.00 -3.24
CA LEU A 394 73.80 -25.86 -2.67
C LEU A 394 75.03 -25.89 -3.54
N GLN A 395 74.86 -25.86 -4.86
CA GLN A 395 75.98 -25.76 -5.81
C GLN A 395 76.71 -24.41 -5.68
N ALA A 396 75.93 -23.30 -5.53
CA ALA A 396 76.47 -21.97 -5.32
C ALA A 396 77.37 -21.89 -4.05
N ILE A 397 76.96 -22.57 -2.97
CA ILE A 397 77.76 -22.66 -1.74
C ILE A 397 79.07 -23.42 -1.98
N LEU A 398 79.07 -24.48 -2.78
CA LEU A 398 80.23 -25.23 -3.14
C LEU A 398 81.26 -24.44 -4.00
N ASP A 399 80.69 -23.59 -4.86
CA ASP A 399 81.45 -22.79 -5.80
C ASP A 399 81.94 -21.47 -5.19
N ASP A 400 81.38 -21.04 -4.06
CA ASP A 400 81.79 -19.82 -3.36
C ASP A 400 83.12 -20.01 -2.61
N SER A 401 84.10 -19.24 -2.99
CA SER A 401 85.47 -19.26 -2.38
C SER A 401 85.45 -18.71 -0.93
N ALA A 402 84.41 -17.94 -0.52
CA ALA A 402 84.28 -17.36 0.81
C ALA A 402 83.55 -18.28 1.80
N SER A 403 82.98 -19.39 1.36
CA SER A 403 82.25 -20.35 2.22
C SER A 403 83.26 -21.20 3.00
N GLU A 404 83.01 -21.45 4.28
CA GLU A 404 83.84 -22.25 5.17
C GLU A 404 83.90 -23.74 4.71
N ASP A 405 84.97 -24.45 4.99
CA ASP A 405 85.17 -25.86 4.58
C ASP A 405 84.06 -26.77 5.16
N GLY A 406 83.53 -26.46 6.36
CA GLY A 406 82.40 -27.15 6.97
C GLY A 406 81.12 -26.97 6.23
N GLU A 407 80.84 -25.75 5.74
CA GLU A 407 79.65 -25.45 4.94
C GLU A 407 79.64 -26.15 3.58
N LYS A 408 80.82 -26.18 2.93
CA LYS A 408 81.06 -26.92 1.67
C LYS A 408 80.88 -28.42 1.83
N ALA A 409 81.38 -29.00 2.92
CA ALA A 409 81.24 -30.42 3.22
C ALA A 409 79.77 -30.78 3.43
N ASN A 410 79.02 -29.91 4.09
CA ASN A 410 77.59 -30.06 4.34
C ASN A 410 76.73 -29.92 3.07
N ALA A 411 77.04 -28.91 2.24
CA ALA A 411 76.37 -28.74 0.96
C ALA A 411 76.60 -29.93 0.03
N ALA A 412 77.83 -30.45 -0.02
CA ALA A 412 78.19 -31.63 -0.81
C ALA A 412 77.44 -32.88 -0.34
N ARG A 413 77.27 -33.06 0.98
CA ARG A 413 76.55 -34.20 1.54
C ARG A 413 75.03 -34.07 1.25
N CYS A 414 74.52 -32.87 1.37
CA CYS A 414 73.09 -32.60 1.03
C CYS A 414 72.84 -32.90 -0.44
N LEU A 415 73.70 -32.51 -1.35
CA LEU A 415 73.57 -32.83 -2.77
C LEU A 415 73.57 -34.33 -3.04
N ARG A 416 74.46 -35.10 -2.36
CA ARG A 416 74.47 -36.55 -2.49
C ARG A 416 73.21 -37.21 -1.97
N LEU A 417 72.72 -36.77 -0.83
CA LEU A 417 71.44 -37.23 -0.28
C LEU A 417 70.25 -36.90 -1.21
N LEU A 418 70.15 -35.69 -1.77
CA LEU A 418 69.11 -35.27 -2.71
C LEU A 418 69.15 -36.05 -4.03
N ARG A 419 70.38 -36.48 -4.47
CA ARG A 419 70.54 -37.29 -5.68
C ARG A 419 70.43 -38.80 -5.43
N GLY A 420 70.15 -39.19 -4.17
CA GLY A 420 70.07 -40.61 -3.80
C GLY A 420 71.44 -41.37 -3.85
N GLU A 421 72.55 -40.62 -3.91
CA GLU A 421 73.90 -41.18 -3.97
C GLU A 421 74.39 -41.60 -2.59
N GLU A 422 73.83 -41.15 -1.50
CA GLU A 422 74.15 -41.47 -0.12
C GLU A 422 72.89 -41.85 0.66
N ALA A 423 72.88 -42.99 1.35
CA ALA A 423 71.74 -43.38 2.24
C ALA A 423 71.99 -42.81 3.65
N PRO A 424 70.89 -42.41 4.35
CA PRO A 424 70.99 -41.95 5.73
C PRO A 424 71.57 -43.06 6.63
N ARG A 425 72.50 -42.74 7.56
CA ARG A 425 73.05 -43.69 8.52
C ARG A 425 72.08 -44.00 9.63
N GLU A 426 71.89 -45.28 9.96
CA GLU A 426 71.03 -45.70 11.07
C GLU A 426 71.47 -45.05 12.39
N GLY A 427 70.55 -44.41 13.12
CA GLY A 427 70.80 -43.83 14.44
C GLY A 427 71.23 -42.36 14.47
N GLN A 428 71.44 -41.69 13.36
CA GLN A 428 71.62 -40.24 13.31
C GLN A 428 70.28 -39.58 13.15
N ASN A 429 70.02 -38.50 13.89
CA ASN A 429 68.84 -37.61 13.63
C ASN A 429 69.03 -37.04 12.23
N LEU A 430 68.41 -37.69 11.29
CA LEU A 430 68.38 -37.22 9.92
C LEU A 430 67.63 -35.87 9.88
N PRO A 431 68.18 -34.91 9.15
CA PRO A 431 67.46 -33.70 8.83
C PRO A 431 66.13 -34.11 8.20
N MET A 432 65.05 -33.58 8.72
CA MET A 432 63.75 -33.91 8.29
C MET A 432 63.60 -33.41 6.85
N LEU A 433 63.69 -34.33 5.89
CA LEU A 433 63.36 -34.07 4.49
C LEU A 433 61.85 -33.64 4.47
N ILE A 434 61.58 -32.40 4.17
CA ILE A 434 60.19 -31.99 3.90
C ILE A 434 59.81 -32.59 2.55
N THR A 435 59.13 -33.70 2.64
CA THR A 435 58.54 -34.35 1.47
C THR A 435 57.22 -33.65 1.10
N PRO A 436 56.76 -33.74 -0.13
CA PRO A 436 55.41 -33.25 -0.53
C PRO A 436 54.33 -33.76 0.42
N ALA A 437 54.46 -34.95 1.00
CA ALA A 437 53.53 -35.49 1.98
C ALA A 437 53.50 -34.71 3.30
N VAL A 438 54.65 -34.17 3.75
CA VAL A 438 54.71 -33.34 4.96
C VAL A 438 54.03 -32.00 4.72
N ILE A 439 54.26 -31.38 3.56
CA ILE A 439 53.56 -30.14 3.16
C ILE A 439 52.08 -30.37 3.06
N GLU A 440 51.64 -31.42 2.42
CA GLU A 440 50.22 -31.77 2.28
C GLU A 440 49.55 -32.04 3.64
N ASN A 441 50.26 -32.70 4.59
CA ASN A 441 49.74 -32.90 5.94
C ASN A 441 49.53 -31.58 6.69
N HIS A 442 50.51 -30.66 6.60
CA HIS A 442 50.38 -29.33 7.21
C HIS A 442 49.27 -28.52 6.55
N TYR A 443 49.17 -28.56 5.24
CA TYR A 443 48.11 -27.92 4.49
C TYR A 443 46.73 -28.50 4.84
N HIS A 444 46.63 -29.81 4.97
CA HIS A 444 45.39 -30.47 5.44
C HIS A 444 45.01 -30.00 6.84
N GLN A 445 45.94 -29.89 7.77
CA GLN A 445 45.70 -29.35 9.11
C GLN A 445 45.23 -27.89 9.08
N ASP A 446 45.78 -27.06 8.22
CA ASP A 446 45.32 -25.67 8.05
C ASP A 446 43.90 -25.62 7.50
N ILE A 447 43.60 -26.43 6.50
CA ILE A 447 42.24 -26.56 5.96
C ILE A 447 41.24 -26.97 7.06
N GLU A 448 41.58 -27.98 7.88
CA GLU A 448 40.74 -28.42 9.00
C GLU A 448 40.54 -27.31 10.04
N GLN A 449 41.57 -26.56 10.39
CA GLN A 449 41.43 -25.41 11.30
C GLN A 449 40.58 -24.31 10.70
N ARG A 450 40.66 -24.08 9.40
CA ARG A 450 39.80 -23.14 8.68
C ARG A 450 38.34 -23.60 8.66
N LEU A 451 38.09 -24.90 8.43
CA LEU A 451 36.78 -25.50 8.50
C LEU A 451 36.16 -25.40 9.91
N ASP A 452 36.94 -25.72 10.94
CA ASP A 452 36.52 -25.58 12.33
C ASP A 452 36.17 -24.13 12.67
N ARG A 453 36.92 -23.17 12.15
CA ARG A 453 36.65 -21.74 12.32
C ARG A 453 35.36 -21.34 11.61
N ILE A 454 35.10 -21.82 10.39
CA ILE A 454 33.87 -21.59 9.63
C ILE A 454 32.67 -22.19 10.39
N GLU A 455 32.81 -23.42 10.87
CA GLU A 455 31.78 -24.11 11.63
C GLU A 455 31.48 -23.39 12.94
N TRP A 456 32.50 -22.93 13.67
CA TRP A 456 32.34 -22.13 14.87
C TRP A 456 31.64 -20.81 14.59
N GLN A 457 31.99 -20.11 13.51
CA GLN A 457 31.37 -18.86 13.09
C GLN A 457 29.89 -19.08 12.75
N LYS A 458 29.53 -20.18 12.05
CA LYS A 458 28.15 -20.53 11.76
C LYS A 458 27.38 -20.86 13.03
N LYS A 459 27.94 -21.63 13.96
CA LYS A 459 27.31 -21.96 15.26
C LYS A 459 27.07 -20.73 16.13
N LYS A 460 27.90 -19.67 16.01
CA LYS A 460 27.71 -18.41 16.72
C LYS A 460 26.48 -17.63 16.25
N LEU A 461 26.02 -17.84 15.01
CA LEU A 461 24.84 -17.20 14.43
C LEU A 461 23.52 -17.85 14.87
N LYS A 462 23.53 -18.80 15.80
CA LYS A 462 22.35 -19.53 16.24
C LYS A 462 21.26 -18.57 16.76
N VAL A 463 20.05 -18.70 16.19
CA VAL A 463 18.85 -17.99 16.61
C VAL A 463 18.02 -18.93 17.49
N SER A 464 17.78 -18.56 18.74
CA SER A 464 17.02 -19.38 19.70
C SER A 464 15.57 -18.94 19.85
N GLU A 465 15.27 -17.67 19.55
CA GLU A 465 13.94 -17.08 19.60
C GLU A 465 13.76 -16.07 18.47
N LEU A 466 12.51 -15.85 18.07
CA LEU A 466 12.18 -14.84 17.07
C LEU A 466 11.79 -13.53 17.77
N SER A 467 12.68 -12.54 17.76
CA SER A 467 12.45 -11.21 18.33
C SER A 467 13.31 -10.17 17.61
N PHE A 468 13.03 -8.89 17.83
CA PHE A 468 13.93 -7.85 17.34
C PHE A 468 15.34 -7.96 17.95
N ASN A 469 15.42 -8.32 19.23
CA ASN A 469 16.71 -8.48 19.90
C ASN A 469 17.58 -9.54 19.23
N SER A 470 17.04 -10.71 18.98
CA SER A 470 17.77 -11.79 18.30
C SER A 470 18.10 -11.47 16.84
N TYR A 471 17.19 -10.77 16.13
CA TYR A 471 17.49 -10.29 14.78
C TYR A 471 18.64 -9.27 14.78
N TYR A 472 18.62 -8.32 15.71
CA TYR A 472 19.71 -7.34 15.85
C TYR A 472 21.05 -8.02 16.10
N GLU A 473 21.11 -8.95 17.06
CA GLU A 473 22.33 -9.72 17.38
C GLU A 473 22.81 -10.52 16.15
N PHE A 474 21.90 -11.16 15.45
CA PHE A 474 22.22 -11.90 14.22
C PHE A 474 22.75 -10.96 13.12
N ALA A 475 22.07 -9.84 12.88
CA ALA A 475 22.42 -8.92 11.79
C ALA A 475 23.80 -8.27 11.98
N ILE A 476 24.14 -7.83 13.19
CA ILE A 476 25.45 -7.22 13.47
C ILE A 476 26.63 -8.21 13.32
N GLU A 477 26.40 -9.49 13.48
CA GLU A 477 27.40 -10.53 13.26
C GLU A 477 27.44 -10.99 11.79
N ARG A 478 26.28 -11.05 11.12
CA ARG A 478 26.17 -11.61 9.77
C ARG A 478 26.50 -10.60 8.67
N ILE A 479 26.06 -9.37 8.76
CA ILE A 479 26.32 -8.34 7.73
C ILE A 479 27.82 -8.15 7.48
N PRO A 480 28.71 -8.05 8.49
CA PRO A 480 30.16 -7.98 8.25
C PRO A 480 30.75 -9.21 7.55
N GLN A 481 30.11 -10.38 7.69
CA GLN A 481 30.53 -11.57 6.95
C GLN A 481 30.14 -11.47 5.48
N ILE A 482 28.91 -11.01 5.18
CA ILE A 482 28.44 -10.74 3.82
C ILE A 482 29.36 -9.71 3.15
N MET A 483 29.65 -8.59 3.84
CA MET A 483 30.57 -7.56 3.32
C MET A 483 31.91 -8.11 2.90
N ARG A 484 32.50 -9.01 3.71
CA ARG A 484 33.79 -9.62 3.41
C ARG A 484 33.72 -10.65 2.28
N ASN A 485 32.69 -11.48 2.28
CA ASN A 485 32.55 -12.56 1.31
C ASN A 485 32.24 -12.06 -0.10
N ASP A 486 31.36 -11.06 -0.17
CA ASP A 486 30.83 -10.54 -1.44
C ASP A 486 31.58 -9.28 -1.90
N HIS A 487 32.58 -8.82 -1.13
CA HIS A 487 33.36 -7.60 -1.38
C HIS A 487 32.47 -6.35 -1.58
N VAL A 488 31.44 -6.19 -0.72
CA VAL A 488 30.47 -5.11 -0.80
C VAL A 488 30.59 -4.17 0.40
N GLU A 489 30.22 -2.90 0.20
CA GLU A 489 30.23 -1.88 1.25
C GLU A 489 28.82 -1.72 1.87
N PHE A 490 28.77 -1.67 3.19
CA PHE A 490 27.57 -1.37 3.97
C PHE A 490 27.98 -0.61 5.24
N ASP A 491 27.21 0.42 5.61
CA ASP A 491 27.47 1.22 6.81
C ASP A 491 26.94 0.50 8.07
N ILE A 492 27.68 -0.55 8.47
CA ILE A 492 27.30 -1.39 9.61
C ILE A 492 27.35 -0.65 10.95
N ASP A 493 28.26 0.31 11.12
CA ASP A 493 28.38 1.05 12.38
C ASP A 493 27.18 1.93 12.62
N ASN A 494 26.73 2.63 11.58
CA ASN A 494 25.52 3.45 11.64
C ASN A 494 24.25 2.59 11.78
N PHE A 495 24.16 1.49 11.05
CA PHE A 495 23.10 0.51 11.18
C PHE A 495 22.98 0.00 12.61
N ALA A 496 24.06 -0.51 13.19
CA ALA A 496 24.08 -1.02 14.55
C ALA A 496 23.71 0.06 15.57
N LYS A 497 24.23 1.29 15.43
CA LYS A 497 23.96 2.40 16.35
C LYS A 497 22.49 2.84 16.32
N ILE A 498 21.88 2.89 15.13
CA ILE A 498 20.48 3.32 14.99
C ILE A 498 19.52 2.23 15.51
N LEU A 499 19.71 0.97 15.10
CA LEU A 499 18.85 -0.13 15.52
C LEU A 499 18.97 -0.41 17.03
N LYS A 500 20.12 -0.13 17.64
CA LYS A 500 20.34 -0.30 19.06
C LYS A 500 19.31 0.43 19.94
N GLN A 501 18.65 1.49 19.44
CA GLN A 501 17.64 2.21 20.19
C GLN A 501 16.42 1.33 20.56
N PHE A 502 16.17 0.26 19.78
CA PHE A 502 15.09 -0.71 19.99
C PHE A 502 15.55 -2.01 20.65
N TYR A 503 16.86 -2.15 20.87
CA TYR A 503 17.45 -3.29 21.55
C TYR A 503 17.34 -3.15 23.07
N ARG A 504 17.35 -4.29 23.80
CA ARG A 504 17.20 -4.37 25.26
C ARG A 504 18.09 -3.36 25.99
N GLY A 505 17.56 -2.76 27.05
CA GLY A 505 18.23 -1.70 27.83
C GLY A 505 18.24 -0.32 27.17
N ASN A 506 17.51 -0.11 26.06
CA ASN A 506 17.43 1.16 25.34
C ASN A 506 15.99 1.71 25.32
N PRO A 507 15.79 3.01 24.99
CA PRO A 507 14.51 3.71 25.17
C PRO A 507 13.28 3.07 24.52
N TYR A 508 13.44 2.35 23.39
CA TYR A 508 12.33 1.77 22.63
C TYR A 508 12.31 0.23 22.68
N GLU A 509 12.99 -0.40 23.67
CA GLU A 509 13.10 -1.86 23.77
C GLU A 509 11.74 -2.58 23.76
N ASN A 510 10.73 -2.00 24.41
CA ASN A 510 9.41 -2.61 24.54
C ASN A 510 8.56 -2.52 23.25
N THR A 511 8.96 -1.72 22.28
CA THR A 511 8.15 -1.50 21.06
C THR A 511 8.10 -2.73 20.16
N LEU A 512 9.22 -3.50 20.05
CA LEU A 512 9.39 -4.55 19.06
C LEU A 512 9.67 -5.95 19.64
N ASN A 513 9.73 -6.08 20.97
CA ASN A 513 10.22 -7.30 21.60
C ASN A 513 9.19 -8.08 22.43
N ASN A 514 8.03 -7.50 22.72
CA ASN A 514 7.01 -8.17 23.52
C ASN A 514 6.00 -8.86 22.60
N ASP A 515 5.58 -10.06 22.98
CA ASP A 515 4.54 -10.76 22.26
C ASP A 515 3.22 -10.00 22.34
N MET A 516 2.55 -9.89 21.21
CA MET A 516 1.21 -9.36 21.12
C MET A 516 0.22 -10.34 21.74
N ASP A 517 -0.81 -9.81 22.41
CA ASP A 517 -1.93 -10.63 22.85
C ASP A 517 -2.64 -11.22 21.64
N GLN A 518 -2.62 -12.56 21.52
CA GLN A 518 -3.26 -13.26 20.42
C GLN A 518 -4.77 -13.06 20.37
N SER A 519 -5.39 -12.66 21.48
CA SER A 519 -6.82 -12.34 21.54
C SER A 519 -7.19 -11.20 20.59
N LEU A 520 -6.25 -10.27 20.28
CA LEU A 520 -6.48 -9.17 19.32
C LEU A 520 -6.87 -9.67 17.92
N PHE A 521 -6.42 -10.86 17.51
CA PHE A 521 -6.82 -11.39 16.22
C PHE A 521 -8.30 -11.80 16.18
N ASP A 522 -8.88 -12.12 17.33
CA ASP A 522 -10.29 -12.51 17.44
C ASP A 522 -11.22 -11.32 17.67
N GLU A 523 -10.69 -10.21 18.16
CA GLU A 523 -11.45 -8.99 18.40
C GLU A 523 -11.99 -8.39 17.10
N LYS A 524 -13.29 -8.05 17.08
CA LYS A 524 -13.92 -7.46 15.89
C LYS A 524 -13.77 -5.95 15.77
N PHE A 525 -13.56 -5.26 16.88
CA PHE A 525 -13.42 -3.81 16.89
C PHE A 525 -12.21 -3.41 17.72
N ILE A 526 -11.18 -2.89 17.04
CA ILE A 526 -9.93 -2.49 17.68
C ILE A 526 -9.62 -1.05 17.31
N VAL A 527 -9.33 -0.24 18.31
CA VAL A 527 -8.88 1.14 18.13
C VAL A 527 -7.49 1.30 18.73
N PHE A 528 -6.56 1.76 17.93
CA PHE A 528 -5.22 2.17 18.35
C PHE A 528 -5.18 3.70 18.42
N GLU A 529 -5.23 4.25 19.64
CA GLU A 529 -5.09 5.67 19.89
C GLU A 529 -3.61 6.04 20.01
N ILE A 530 -3.11 6.79 19.06
CA ILE A 530 -1.69 7.12 18.94
C ILE A 530 -1.41 8.63 18.96
N ASP A 531 -2.32 9.44 19.48
CA ASP A 531 -2.16 10.90 19.55
C ASP A 531 -0.86 11.31 20.26
N LYS A 532 -0.49 10.62 21.32
CA LYS A 532 0.71 10.92 22.11
C LYS A 532 2.04 10.69 21.39
N VAL A 533 2.04 9.95 20.29
CA VAL A 533 3.23 9.69 19.47
C VAL A 533 3.17 10.35 18.10
N LYS A 534 2.07 11.00 17.74
CA LYS A 534 1.87 11.61 16.41
C LYS A 534 2.95 12.62 16.02
N ASP A 535 3.59 13.25 17.00
CA ASP A 535 4.63 14.26 16.80
C ASP A 535 6.06 13.69 16.93
N ASP A 536 6.21 12.38 17.22
CA ASP A 536 7.49 11.69 17.18
C ASP A 536 7.75 11.15 15.76
N PRO A 537 8.66 11.77 14.98
CA PRO A 537 8.87 11.42 13.58
C PRO A 537 9.52 10.06 13.38
N LYS A 538 10.06 9.44 14.44
CA LYS A 538 10.67 8.11 14.42
C LYS A 538 9.67 7.04 14.82
N LEU A 539 8.99 7.24 15.94
CA LEU A 539 8.14 6.22 16.54
C LEU A 539 6.78 6.11 15.85
N PHE A 540 6.19 7.23 15.45
CA PHE A 540 4.87 7.25 14.82
C PHE A 540 4.77 6.36 13.57
N PRO A 541 5.67 6.47 12.56
CA PRO A 541 5.61 5.62 11.39
C PRO A 541 5.81 4.13 11.71
N ILE A 542 6.66 3.81 12.70
CA ILE A 542 6.91 2.43 13.11
C ILE A 542 5.67 1.81 13.74
N ILE A 543 4.99 2.53 14.64
CA ILE A 543 3.76 2.05 15.27
C ILE A 543 2.66 1.84 14.22
N VAL A 544 2.47 2.79 13.31
CA VAL A 544 1.49 2.64 12.21
C VAL A 544 1.81 1.43 11.35
N LEU A 545 3.08 1.21 11.02
CA LEU A 545 3.51 0.06 10.24
C LEU A 545 3.21 -1.27 10.96
N ILE A 546 3.44 -1.33 12.28
CA ILE A 546 3.14 -2.50 13.10
C ILE A 546 1.64 -2.78 13.12
N ILE A 547 0.80 -1.75 13.30
CA ILE A 547 -0.66 -1.89 13.28
C ILE A 547 -1.14 -2.41 11.92
N MET A 548 -0.53 -1.94 10.84
CA MET A 548 -0.83 -2.44 9.50
C MET A 548 -0.44 -3.92 9.33
N ASP A 549 0.63 -4.39 9.98
CA ASP A 549 0.98 -5.82 9.98
C ASP A 549 -0.06 -6.65 10.75
N VAL A 550 -0.53 -6.17 11.89
CA VAL A 550 -1.63 -6.82 12.63
C VAL A 550 -2.86 -6.97 11.74
N PHE A 551 -3.23 -5.91 11.05
CA PHE A 551 -4.35 -5.97 10.10
C PHE A 551 -4.09 -6.97 8.96
N THR A 552 -2.86 -7.02 8.44
CA THR A 552 -2.47 -7.95 7.39
C THR A 552 -2.57 -9.40 7.86
N GLN A 553 -2.13 -9.70 9.07
CA GLN A 553 -2.29 -11.03 9.67
C GLN A 553 -3.77 -11.37 9.86
N LYS A 554 -4.56 -10.43 10.38
CA LYS A 554 -6.02 -10.59 10.54
C LYS A 554 -6.72 -10.86 9.21
N MET A 555 -6.30 -10.19 8.12
CA MET A 555 -6.81 -10.45 6.77
C MET A 555 -6.62 -11.90 6.32
N ARG A 556 -5.55 -12.55 6.73
CA ARG A 556 -5.24 -13.94 6.34
C ARG A 556 -6.01 -14.96 7.15
N ILE A 557 -6.15 -14.71 8.46
CA ILE A 557 -6.77 -15.67 9.40
C ILE A 557 -8.29 -15.65 9.24
N LYS A 558 -8.91 -14.47 9.14
CA LYS A 558 -10.37 -14.31 9.12
C LYS A 558 -10.90 -14.32 7.68
N LYS A 559 -12.09 -14.92 7.49
CA LYS A 559 -12.76 -15.01 6.19
C LYS A 559 -13.84 -13.95 5.96
N ASN A 560 -14.31 -13.30 7.04
CA ASN A 560 -15.28 -12.21 6.98
C ASN A 560 -14.69 -10.93 6.36
N ARG A 561 -15.49 -9.87 6.24
CA ARG A 561 -15.04 -8.54 5.77
C ARG A 561 -14.18 -7.85 6.83
N LYS A 562 -13.19 -7.08 6.41
CA LYS A 562 -12.31 -6.30 7.30
C LYS A 562 -12.16 -4.88 6.80
N CYS A 563 -12.00 -3.94 7.72
CA CYS A 563 -11.77 -2.54 7.42
C CYS A 563 -10.62 -1.99 8.28
N LEU A 564 -9.62 -1.41 7.65
CA LEU A 564 -8.59 -0.61 8.30
C LEU A 564 -8.82 0.85 7.97
N VAL A 565 -8.89 1.69 8.99
CA VAL A 565 -8.94 3.14 8.86
C VAL A 565 -7.71 3.75 9.50
N ILE A 566 -7.04 4.65 8.79
CA ILE A 566 -5.87 5.37 9.28
C ILE A 566 -6.19 6.86 9.22
N GLU A 567 -6.39 7.47 10.38
CA GLU A 567 -6.57 8.92 10.51
C GLU A 567 -5.22 9.64 10.52
N GLU A 568 -5.18 10.84 9.92
CA GLU A 568 -3.97 11.67 9.79
C GLU A 568 -2.77 10.91 9.18
N ALA A 569 -3.07 9.94 8.32
CA ALA A 569 -2.09 9.00 7.75
C ALA A 569 -0.93 9.68 7.01
N TRP A 570 -1.12 10.91 6.54
CA TRP A 570 -0.10 11.66 5.81
C TRP A 570 1.21 11.81 6.58
N LYS A 571 1.15 11.95 7.91
CA LYS A 571 2.35 12.00 8.77
C LYS A 571 3.17 10.72 8.72
N ALA A 572 2.51 9.57 8.70
CA ALA A 572 3.17 8.28 8.59
C ALA A 572 3.65 7.98 7.16
N ILE A 573 2.85 8.38 6.17
CA ILE A 573 3.07 8.05 4.75
C ILE A 573 4.15 8.93 4.11
N ALA A 574 4.58 9.99 4.77
CA ALA A 574 5.60 10.92 4.26
C ALA A 574 6.94 10.25 3.90
N THR A 575 7.19 9.02 4.36
CA THR A 575 8.38 8.27 4.01
C THR A 575 8.16 7.35 2.80
N PRO A 576 9.15 7.20 1.88
CA PRO A 576 9.06 6.31 0.73
C PRO A 576 8.76 4.85 1.12
N VAL A 577 9.31 4.39 2.23
CA VAL A 577 9.12 3.03 2.76
C VAL A 577 7.65 2.80 3.10
N MET A 578 7.04 3.72 3.85
CA MET A 578 5.64 3.62 4.26
C MET A 578 4.69 3.71 3.07
N ALA A 579 4.95 4.64 2.15
CA ALA A 579 4.14 4.78 0.94
C ALA A 579 4.16 3.50 0.08
N ASN A 580 5.31 2.86 -0.07
CA ASN A 580 5.43 1.57 -0.76
C ASN A 580 4.69 0.45 -0.02
N TYR A 581 4.75 0.42 1.30
CA TYR A 581 4.02 -0.57 2.09
C TYR A 581 2.50 -0.38 2.01
N ILE A 582 2.01 0.86 2.07
CA ILE A 582 0.59 1.17 1.86
C ILE A 582 0.13 0.73 0.47
N LYS A 583 0.92 1.02 -0.56
CA LYS A 583 0.62 0.56 -1.92
C LYS A 583 0.52 -0.97 -2.01
N TYR A 584 1.40 -1.67 -1.32
CA TYR A 584 1.34 -3.13 -1.19
C TYR A 584 0.08 -3.57 -0.44
N LEU A 585 -0.23 -2.95 0.70
CA LEU A 585 -1.41 -3.25 1.51
C LEU A 585 -2.72 -3.05 0.72
N TYR A 586 -2.85 -1.95 -0.02
CA TYR A 586 -4.02 -1.68 -0.87
C TYR A 586 -4.23 -2.77 -1.94
N LYS A 587 -3.15 -3.24 -2.56
CA LYS A 587 -3.21 -4.33 -3.54
C LYS A 587 -3.57 -5.67 -2.90
N THR A 588 -3.08 -5.93 -1.70
CA THR A 588 -3.30 -7.19 -0.97
C THR A 588 -4.71 -7.24 -0.37
N ALA A 589 -5.22 -6.13 0.19
CA ALA A 589 -6.54 -6.03 0.78
C ALA A 589 -7.65 -6.52 -0.15
N ARG A 590 -7.58 -6.18 -1.43
CA ARG A 590 -8.53 -6.62 -2.45
C ARG A 590 -8.71 -8.15 -2.51
N LYS A 591 -7.63 -8.92 -2.28
CA LYS A 591 -7.66 -10.39 -2.34
C LYS A 591 -8.32 -11.04 -1.12
N HIS A 592 -8.40 -10.31 0.00
CA HIS A 592 -8.78 -10.84 1.30
C HIS A 592 -10.09 -10.23 1.86
N TRP A 593 -10.97 -9.70 1.01
CA TRP A 593 -12.21 -9.05 1.44
C TRP A 593 -11.97 -7.95 2.48
N ALA A 594 -10.94 -7.14 2.25
CA ALA A 594 -10.57 -6.06 3.11
C ALA A 594 -10.69 -4.71 2.41
N MET A 595 -11.02 -3.69 3.20
CA MET A 595 -11.07 -2.28 2.83
C MET A 595 -9.97 -1.56 3.59
N VAL A 596 -9.25 -0.67 2.93
CA VAL A 596 -8.29 0.22 3.57
C VAL A 596 -8.68 1.65 3.26
N GLY A 597 -8.86 2.43 4.30
CA GLY A 597 -9.25 3.83 4.21
C GLY A 597 -8.25 4.76 4.85
N VAL A 598 -7.95 5.85 4.16
CA VAL A 598 -7.14 6.95 4.65
C VAL A 598 -8.02 8.17 4.82
N VAL A 599 -7.89 8.81 5.96
CA VAL A 599 -8.67 9.99 6.33
C VAL A 599 -7.74 11.17 6.56
N THR A 600 -8.00 12.32 5.92
CA THR A 600 -7.19 13.52 6.08
C THR A 600 -8.03 14.79 6.09
N GLN A 601 -7.45 15.89 6.54
CA GLN A 601 -8.10 17.19 6.60
C GLN A 601 -7.84 18.04 5.36
N GLU A 602 -6.67 17.93 4.76
CA GLU A 602 -6.24 18.76 3.63
C GLU A 602 -5.79 17.89 2.45
N ILE A 603 -6.17 18.28 1.23
CA ILE A 603 -5.73 17.60 0.03
C ILE A 603 -4.22 17.75 -0.18
N GLN A 604 -3.62 18.84 0.31
CA GLN A 604 -2.19 19.11 0.20
C GLN A 604 -1.35 18.09 0.95
N ASP A 605 -1.87 17.50 2.03
CA ASP A 605 -1.22 16.42 2.77
C ASP A 605 -0.89 15.21 1.89
N ILE A 606 -1.68 15.02 0.83
CA ILE A 606 -1.52 13.91 -0.10
C ILE A 606 -0.86 14.34 -1.40
N THR A 607 -1.25 15.48 -1.94
CA THR A 607 -0.72 15.96 -3.23
C THR A 607 0.68 16.55 -3.11
N GLY A 608 1.13 16.93 -1.92
CA GLY A 608 2.47 17.43 -1.64
C GLY A 608 3.60 16.41 -1.85
N SER A 609 3.26 15.12 -2.00
CA SER A 609 4.21 14.05 -2.30
C SER A 609 3.69 13.19 -3.44
N ASP A 610 4.43 13.11 -4.55
CA ASP A 610 4.06 12.26 -5.69
C ASP A 610 3.94 10.78 -5.28
N ILE A 611 4.76 10.32 -4.34
CA ILE A 611 4.75 8.95 -3.84
C ILE A 611 3.45 8.67 -3.09
N VAL A 612 3.01 9.58 -2.23
CA VAL A 612 1.77 9.47 -1.45
C VAL A 612 0.56 9.53 -2.37
N LYS A 613 0.55 10.49 -3.30
CA LYS A 613 -0.49 10.63 -4.32
C LYS A 613 -0.67 9.32 -5.10
N ASP A 614 0.42 8.75 -5.61
CA ASP A 614 0.37 7.51 -6.37
C ASP A 614 -0.01 6.29 -5.52
N ALA A 615 0.37 6.27 -4.25
CA ALA A 615 0.04 5.18 -3.36
C ALA A 615 -1.45 5.16 -2.97
N ILE A 616 -2.05 6.31 -2.68
CA ILE A 616 -3.41 6.42 -2.15
C ILE A 616 -4.42 6.72 -3.27
N ILE A 617 -4.24 7.81 -4.00
CA ILE A 617 -5.25 8.27 -4.98
C ILE A 617 -5.44 7.25 -6.09
N ASN A 618 -4.35 6.74 -6.67
CA ASN A 618 -4.43 5.78 -7.77
C ASN A 618 -4.88 4.37 -7.35
N ASN A 619 -4.91 4.07 -6.05
CA ASN A 619 -5.33 2.77 -5.54
C ASN A 619 -6.63 2.83 -4.72
N SER A 620 -7.30 3.98 -4.64
CA SER A 620 -8.62 4.14 -4.04
C SER A 620 -9.66 4.33 -5.14
N ASP A 621 -10.69 3.50 -5.14
CA ASP A 621 -11.81 3.64 -6.08
C ASP A 621 -12.96 4.46 -5.50
N VAL A 622 -12.97 4.67 -4.18
CA VAL A 622 -14.00 5.41 -3.47
C VAL A 622 -13.44 6.68 -2.83
N PHE A 623 -14.03 7.82 -3.17
CA PHE A 623 -13.67 9.12 -2.61
C PHE A 623 -14.87 9.70 -1.86
N MET A 624 -14.70 10.00 -0.59
CA MET A 624 -15.70 10.61 0.27
C MET A 624 -15.26 12.03 0.58
N LEU A 625 -15.90 12.99 -0.08
CA LEU A 625 -15.60 14.41 0.08
C LEU A 625 -16.65 15.02 0.99
N LEU A 626 -16.26 15.42 2.19
CA LEU A 626 -17.13 16.14 3.11
C LEU A 626 -17.17 17.63 2.73
N ASP A 627 -17.86 18.45 3.51
CA ASP A 627 -18.03 19.87 3.21
C ASP A 627 -16.66 20.58 3.01
N GLN A 628 -16.44 21.08 1.80
CA GLN A 628 -15.22 21.79 1.38
C GLN A 628 -15.39 23.31 1.38
N SER A 629 -16.47 23.84 1.95
CA SER A 629 -16.80 25.28 1.89
C SER A 629 -15.75 26.20 2.54
N LYS A 630 -14.88 25.63 3.39
CA LYS A 630 -13.76 26.37 4.01
C LYS A 630 -12.60 26.64 3.06
N PHE A 631 -12.47 25.88 1.99
CA PHE A 631 -11.47 26.10 0.94
C PHE A 631 -12.11 26.95 -0.16
N LYS A 632 -11.95 28.27 -0.03
CA LYS A 632 -12.40 29.23 -1.03
C LYS A 632 -11.29 29.54 -2.01
#